data_b66e833325e22b46ba8eab792bd7c4d5
#
_entry.id   b66e833325e22b46ba8eab792bd7c4d5
#
_cell.length_a   1.000
_cell.length_b   1.000
_cell.length_c   1.000
_cell.angle_alpha   90.00
_cell.angle_beta   90.00
_cell.angle_gamma   90.00
#
_symmetry.space_group_name_H-M   'P 1'
#
loop_
_entity.id
_entity.type
_entity.pdbx_description
1 polymer ?
#
loop_
_entity_poly.entity_id
_entity_poly.type
_entity_poly.pdbx_seq_one_letter_code
_entity_poly.pdbx_strand_id
1 'polypeptide(L)'
;HHQPRRQRQMCIRDRYTGKLINPETAKDWGLISKISKHDELMQDAKALAEDIVKQPPDALRMAKKLLREGITNSFDTVLEMSANMQALMHLTDDHQEALSAFFEKRDGNFKGK
;
A
#
# COMPACT_ATOMS: atom_id res chain seq x y z
N HIS A 1 -11.73 11.94 -6.86
CA HIS A 1 -10.70 12.81 -7.47
C HIS A 1 -10.27 14.04 -6.64
N HIS A 2 -10.75 14.23 -5.38
CA HIS A 2 -10.40 15.41 -4.57
C HIS A 2 -9.29 15.19 -3.54
N GLN A 3 -8.89 13.95 -3.23
CA GLN A 3 -7.92 13.67 -2.17
C GLN A 3 -6.48 14.17 -2.47
N PRO A 4 -5.88 13.96 -3.66
CA PRO A 4 -4.48 14.37 -3.89
C PRO A 4 -4.27 15.89 -3.78
N ARG A 5 -5.25 16.69 -4.19
CA ARG A 5 -5.18 18.16 -4.07
C ARG A 5 -5.27 18.62 -2.62
N ARG A 6 -6.11 17.99 -1.79
CA ARG A 6 -6.22 18.33 -0.36
C ARG A 6 -4.92 18.01 0.38
N GLN A 7 -4.34 16.82 0.18
CA GLN A 7 -3.04 16.46 0.78
C GLN A 7 -1.94 17.45 0.39
N ARG A 8 -1.84 17.82 -0.90
CA ARG A 8 -0.82 18.74 -1.38
C ARG A 8 -0.97 20.15 -0.79
N GLN A 9 -2.18 20.69 -0.74
CA GLN A 9 -2.45 22.00 -0.15
C GLN A 9 -2.19 22.02 1.36
N MET A 10 -2.47 20.93 2.05
CA MET A 10 -2.28 20.80 3.50
C MET A 10 -0.80 20.72 3.87
N CYS A 11 -0.01 19.90 3.16
CA CYS A 11 1.44 19.83 3.36
C CYS A 11 2.12 21.18 3.13
N ILE A 12 1.65 21.96 2.15
CA ILE A 12 2.16 23.31 1.88
C ILE A 12 1.79 24.25 3.04
N ARG A 13 0.51 24.30 3.46
CA ARG A 13 0.06 25.19 4.52
C ARG A 13 0.78 24.93 5.83
N ASP A 14 0.90 23.66 6.25
CA ASP A 14 1.48 23.30 7.54
C ASP A 14 3.00 23.56 7.57
N ARG A 15 3.70 23.31 6.47
CA ARG A 15 5.12 23.65 6.34
C ARG A 15 5.37 25.16 6.42
N TYR A 16 4.49 25.98 5.88
CA TYR A 16 4.63 27.43 5.92
C TYR A 16 4.15 28.06 7.23
N THR A 17 3.15 27.47 7.89
CA THR A 17 2.59 28.03 9.12
C THR A 17 3.23 27.46 10.38
N GLY A 18 3.87 26.30 10.32
CA GLY A 18 4.46 25.60 11.47
C GLY A 18 3.44 25.22 12.55
N LYS A 19 2.15 25.21 12.23
CA LYS A 19 1.10 24.88 13.20
C LYS A 19 1.04 23.38 13.44
N LEU A 20 0.98 22.99 14.71
CA LEU A 20 0.69 21.61 15.10
C LEU A 20 -0.77 21.29 14.77
N ILE A 21 -0.99 20.13 14.16
CA ILE A 21 -2.31 19.56 13.91
C ILE A 21 -2.52 18.36 14.83
N ASN A 22 -3.76 18.16 15.29
CA ASN A 22 -4.10 17.01 16.08
C ASN A 22 -4.27 15.75 15.18
N PRO A 23 -4.22 14.54 15.75
CA PRO A 23 -4.33 13.28 14.99
C PRO A 23 -5.65 13.16 14.21
N GLU A 24 -6.76 13.63 14.76
CA GLU A 24 -8.07 13.60 14.12
C GLU A 24 -8.07 14.42 12.83
N THR A 25 -7.56 15.63 12.90
CA THR A 25 -7.38 16.50 11.72
C THR A 25 -6.46 15.86 10.69
N ALA A 26 -5.35 15.24 11.12
CA ALA A 26 -4.44 14.54 10.21
C ALA A 26 -5.11 13.36 9.50
N LYS A 27 -5.98 12.62 10.20
CA LYS A 27 -6.78 11.53 9.63
C LYS A 27 -7.83 12.04 8.64
N ASP A 28 -8.60 13.05 9.01
CA ASP A 28 -9.62 13.67 8.14
C ASP A 28 -9.01 14.23 6.85
N TRP A 29 -7.78 14.69 6.93
CA TRP A 29 -7.03 15.16 5.79
C TRP A 29 -6.38 14.04 4.98
N GLY A 30 -6.39 12.81 5.46
CA GLY A 30 -5.78 11.67 4.79
C GLY A 30 -4.25 11.63 4.87
N LEU A 31 -3.65 12.34 5.85
CA LEU A 31 -2.21 12.26 6.11
C LEU A 31 -1.84 10.96 6.82
N ILE A 32 -2.74 10.44 7.63
CA ILE A 32 -2.62 9.16 8.32
C ILE A 32 -3.88 8.32 8.10
N SER A 33 -3.74 7.01 8.12
CA SER A 33 -4.84 6.06 7.89
C SER A 33 -5.56 5.66 9.17
N LYS A 34 -4.83 5.59 10.30
CA LYS A 34 -5.35 5.11 11.59
C LYS A 34 -4.82 5.97 12.73
N ILE A 35 -5.63 6.12 13.76
CA ILE A 35 -5.24 6.67 15.06
C ILE A 35 -5.29 5.52 16.07
N SER A 36 -4.27 5.41 16.90
CA SER A 36 -4.17 4.41 17.97
C SER A 36 -3.95 5.11 19.29
N LYS A 37 -4.35 4.48 20.39
CA LYS A 37 -3.93 4.92 21.70
C LYS A 37 -2.42 4.72 21.88
N HIS A 38 -1.80 5.49 22.74
CA HIS A 38 -0.35 5.47 22.91
C HIS A 38 0.18 4.09 23.31
N ASP A 39 -0.49 3.41 24.20
CA ASP A 39 -0.18 2.06 24.69
C ASP A 39 -0.50 0.95 23.70
N GLU A 40 -1.41 1.18 22.75
CA GLU A 40 -1.82 0.22 21.71
C GLU A 40 -1.07 0.41 20.37
N LEU A 41 -0.32 1.50 20.19
CA LEU A 41 0.29 1.90 18.92
C LEU A 41 1.14 0.78 18.31
N MET A 42 2.01 0.15 19.10
CA MET A 42 2.89 -0.91 18.60
C MET A 42 2.14 -2.19 18.25
N GLN A 43 1.07 -2.50 18.99
CA GLN A 43 0.21 -3.64 18.68
C GLN A 43 -0.54 -3.43 17.36
N ASP A 44 -1.12 -2.25 17.16
CA ASP A 44 -1.82 -1.87 15.93
C ASP A 44 -0.88 -1.86 14.72
N ALA A 45 0.33 -1.35 14.89
CA ALA A 45 1.34 -1.33 13.83
C ALA A 45 1.77 -2.75 13.44
N LYS A 46 1.96 -3.64 14.42
CA LYS A 46 2.28 -5.05 14.17
C LYS A 46 1.15 -5.78 13.46
N ALA A 47 -0.10 -5.58 13.89
CA ALA A 47 -1.26 -6.18 13.24
C ALA A 47 -1.35 -5.78 11.75
N LEU A 48 -1.14 -4.50 11.43
CA LEU A 48 -1.10 -4.04 10.04
C LEU A 48 0.08 -4.67 9.27
N ALA A 49 1.25 -4.80 9.88
CA ALA A 49 2.40 -5.45 9.26
C ALA A 49 2.15 -6.95 9.01
N GLU A 50 1.49 -7.64 9.91
CA GLU A 50 1.10 -9.04 9.77
C GLU A 50 0.16 -9.26 8.57
N ASP A 51 -0.81 -8.36 8.36
CA ASP A 51 -1.69 -8.41 7.19
C ASP A 51 -0.91 -8.23 5.87
N ILE A 52 0.13 -7.40 5.88
CA ILE A 52 1.02 -7.21 4.72
C ILE A 52 1.87 -8.47 4.48
N VAL A 53 2.42 -9.05 5.53
CA VAL A 53 3.29 -10.25 5.44
C VAL A 53 2.53 -11.49 4.92
N LYS A 54 1.22 -11.55 5.10
CA LYS A 54 0.36 -12.60 4.54
C LYS A 54 0.23 -12.57 3.01
N GLN A 55 0.73 -11.53 2.35
CA GLN A 55 0.62 -11.41 0.90
C GLN A 55 1.87 -11.94 0.19
N PRO A 56 1.77 -12.36 -1.10
CA PRO A 56 2.92 -12.81 -1.87
C PRO A 56 4.01 -11.74 -1.95
N PRO A 57 5.25 -12.00 -1.49
CA PRO A 57 6.26 -10.96 -1.31
C PRO A 57 6.71 -10.32 -2.64
N ASP A 58 6.79 -11.08 -3.72
CA ASP A 58 7.18 -10.54 -5.02
C ASP A 58 6.08 -9.68 -5.64
N ALA A 59 4.82 -10.07 -5.50
CA ALA A 59 3.69 -9.24 -5.92
C ALA A 59 3.67 -7.90 -5.15
N LEU A 60 3.96 -7.90 -3.85
CA LEU A 60 4.07 -6.66 -3.06
C LEU A 60 5.22 -5.76 -3.54
N ARG A 61 6.38 -6.35 -3.87
CA ARG A 61 7.53 -5.58 -4.41
C ARG A 61 7.18 -4.94 -5.76
N MET A 62 6.50 -5.68 -6.64
CA MET A 62 6.07 -5.16 -7.94
C MET A 62 5.00 -4.07 -7.78
N ALA A 63 4.01 -4.27 -6.93
CA ALA A 63 2.99 -3.26 -6.63
C ALA A 63 3.61 -1.97 -6.08
N LYS A 64 4.57 -2.08 -5.16
CA LYS A 64 5.29 -0.91 -4.62
C LYS A 64 6.07 -0.17 -5.70
N LYS A 65 6.70 -0.90 -6.63
CA LYS A 65 7.41 -0.29 -7.77
C LYS A 65 6.43 0.45 -8.67
N LEU A 66 5.32 -0.17 -9.06
CA LEU A 66 4.30 0.47 -9.90
C LEU A 66 3.72 1.73 -9.27
N LEU A 67 3.46 1.73 -7.97
CA LEU A 67 2.99 2.93 -7.25
C LEU A 67 4.00 4.09 -7.32
N ARG A 68 5.30 3.79 -7.24
CA ARG A 68 6.36 4.80 -7.39
C ARG A 68 6.46 5.34 -8.81
N GLU A 69 6.47 4.45 -9.79
CA GLU A 69 6.55 4.82 -11.21
C GLU A 69 5.33 5.63 -11.64
N GLY A 70 4.15 5.34 -11.08
CA GLY A 70 2.92 6.08 -11.34
C GLY A 70 2.91 7.54 -10.91
N ILE A 71 3.90 7.98 -10.12
CA ILE A 71 4.04 9.39 -9.73
C ILE A 71 4.62 10.24 -10.87
N THR A 72 5.50 9.67 -11.69
CA THR A 72 6.33 10.41 -12.66
C THR A 72 6.09 10.00 -14.11
N ASN A 73 5.57 8.81 -14.35
CA ASN A 73 5.34 8.30 -15.70
C ASN A 73 3.90 8.52 -16.18
N SER A 74 3.69 8.41 -17.49
CA SER A 74 2.37 8.46 -18.10
C SER A 74 1.53 7.24 -17.71
N PHE A 75 0.21 7.38 -17.78
CA PHE A 75 -0.72 6.28 -17.54
C PHE A 75 -0.43 5.06 -18.43
N ASP A 76 -0.21 5.30 -19.73
CA ASP A 76 0.04 4.23 -20.70
C ASP A 76 1.32 3.45 -20.37
N THR A 77 2.39 4.16 -20.00
CA THR A 77 3.66 3.56 -19.57
C THR A 77 3.47 2.66 -18.34
N VAL A 78 2.76 3.17 -17.33
CA VAL A 78 2.52 2.40 -16.09
C VAL A 78 1.61 1.22 -16.34
N LEU A 79 0.63 1.34 -17.23
CA LEU A 79 -0.25 0.25 -17.61
C LEU A 79 0.51 -0.88 -18.31
N GLU A 80 1.40 -0.55 -19.24
CA GLU A 80 2.27 -1.51 -19.91
C GLU A 80 3.22 -2.20 -18.93
N MET A 81 3.85 -1.43 -18.04
CA MET A 81 4.68 -1.99 -16.96
C MET A 81 3.88 -2.94 -16.06
N SER A 82 2.64 -2.59 -15.72
CA SER A 82 1.75 -3.42 -14.91
C SER A 82 1.44 -4.75 -15.60
N ALA A 83 1.12 -4.72 -16.89
CA ALA A 83 0.85 -5.92 -17.67
C ALA A 83 2.06 -6.86 -17.70
N ASN A 84 3.26 -6.31 -17.94
CA ASN A 84 4.50 -7.08 -17.95
C ASN A 84 4.82 -7.71 -16.60
N MET A 85 4.67 -6.94 -15.51
CA MET A 85 4.89 -7.43 -14.14
C MET A 85 3.86 -8.49 -13.75
N GLN A 86 2.60 -8.33 -14.13
CA GLN A 86 1.55 -9.32 -13.90
C GLN A 86 1.85 -10.64 -14.63
N ALA A 87 2.30 -10.57 -15.88
CA ALA A 87 2.69 -11.75 -16.63
C ALA A 87 3.82 -12.54 -15.94
N LEU A 88 4.81 -11.84 -15.39
CA LEU A 88 5.88 -12.46 -14.61
C LEU A 88 5.35 -13.12 -13.31
N MET A 89 4.45 -12.44 -12.60
CA MET A 89 3.88 -12.99 -11.36
C MET A 89 3.02 -14.23 -11.61
N HIS A 90 2.36 -14.35 -12.77
CA HIS A 90 1.60 -15.55 -13.13
C HIS A 90 2.47 -16.81 -13.29
N LEU A 91 3.78 -16.64 -13.49
CA LEU A 91 4.72 -17.77 -13.63
C LEU A 91 5.29 -18.25 -12.28
N THR A 92 4.95 -17.59 -11.17
CA THR A 92 5.48 -17.92 -9.85
C THR A 92 4.68 -19.02 -9.16
N ASP A 93 5.35 -19.79 -8.30
CA ASP A 93 4.69 -20.78 -7.43
C ASP A 93 3.71 -20.11 -6.48
N ASP A 94 4.02 -18.90 -6.02
CA ASP A 94 3.17 -18.10 -5.14
C ASP A 94 1.84 -17.73 -5.82
N HIS A 95 1.81 -17.56 -7.15
CA HIS A 95 0.56 -17.36 -7.88
C HIS A 95 -0.31 -18.62 -7.85
N GLN A 96 0.27 -19.80 -8.08
CA GLN A 96 -0.46 -21.07 -8.00
C GLN A 96 -1.00 -21.34 -6.60
N GLU A 97 -0.18 -21.05 -5.58
CA GLU A 97 -0.59 -21.13 -4.19
C GLU A 97 -1.74 -20.16 -3.88
N ALA A 98 -1.68 -18.93 -4.38
CA ALA A 98 -2.74 -17.93 -4.19
C ALA A 98 -4.09 -18.41 -4.79
N LEU A 99 -4.06 -19.01 -5.99
CA LEU A 99 -5.25 -19.58 -6.61
C LEU A 99 -5.80 -20.76 -5.78
N SER A 100 -4.94 -21.68 -5.36
CA SER A 100 -5.32 -22.84 -4.55
C SER A 100 -5.91 -22.40 -3.21
N ALA A 101 -5.26 -21.48 -2.52
CA ALA A 101 -5.73 -20.92 -1.25
C ALA A 101 -7.09 -20.22 -1.39
N PHE A 102 -7.29 -19.48 -2.48
CA PHE A 102 -8.55 -18.81 -2.77
C PHE A 102 -9.71 -19.82 -2.97
N PHE A 103 -9.52 -20.86 -3.76
CA PHE A 103 -10.55 -21.88 -3.99
C PHE A 103 -10.81 -22.75 -2.76
N GLU A 104 -9.78 -23.04 -1.97
CA GLU A 104 -9.87 -23.81 -0.73
C GLU A 104 -10.32 -22.96 0.47
N LYS A 105 -10.45 -21.64 0.32
CA LYS A 105 -10.84 -20.69 1.38
C LYS A 105 -9.92 -20.76 2.62
N ARG A 106 -8.63 -20.85 2.40
CA ARG A 106 -7.59 -20.85 3.42
C ARG A 106 -6.57 -19.72 3.20
N ASP A 107 -5.74 -19.48 4.19
CA ASP A 107 -4.60 -18.58 4.04
C ASP A 107 -3.55 -19.19 3.10
N GLY A 108 -2.93 -18.36 2.26
CA GLY A 108 -1.83 -18.77 1.39
C GLY A 108 -0.51 -18.88 2.15
N ASN A 109 0.35 -19.80 1.69
CA ASN A 109 1.71 -19.98 2.23
C ASN A 109 2.74 -19.56 1.17
N PHE A 110 3.07 -18.29 1.14
CA PHE A 110 3.92 -17.70 0.11
C PHE A 110 5.41 -17.77 0.44
N LYS A 111 6.23 -18.07 -0.55
CA LYS A 111 7.69 -18.32 -0.39
C LYS A 111 8.56 -17.35 -1.20
N GLY A 112 7.97 -16.50 -2.04
CA GLY A 112 8.72 -15.59 -2.91
C GLY A 112 9.42 -16.34 -4.07
N LYS A 113 8.76 -17.29 -4.69
CA LYS A 113 9.29 -18.11 -5.77
C LYS A 113 8.33 -18.17 -6.94
#